data_a259be2cff6c6027ae332cb51292c04e
#
_entry.id   a259be2cff6c6027ae332cb51292c04e
#
_cell.length_a   1.000
_cell.length_b   1.000
_cell.length_c   1.000
_cell.angle_alpha   90.00
_cell.angle_beta   90.00
_cell.angle_gamma   90.00
#
_symmetry.space_group_name_H-M   'P 1'
#
loop_
_entity.id
_entity.type
_entity.pdbx_description
1 polymer ?
#
loop_
_entity_poly.entity_id
_entity_poly.type
_entity_poly.pdbx_seq_one_letter_code
_entity_poly.pdbx_strand_id
1 'polypeptide(L)'
;MRTGGTHYPNYIDFEHYHFLITGEGLRVIGNYEPEDNIDCKDGKYAQGAEGGNTNTIHVALCGMYGFKDSKHYGEYAINKKQFEEMCLLCAELCIKYDIKITPKTVLTHYEFDKSRGKEGRKIDITFLPFLPDMKKNEIGKYIRNKINWYKLKLEKK
;
A
#
# COMPACT_ATOMS: atom_id res chain seq x y z
N MET A 1 -2.60 -0.44 -2.26
CA MET A 1 -3.50 -1.20 -3.18
C MET A 1 -3.68 -0.37 -4.42
N ARG A 2 -3.65 -1.01 -5.58
CA ARG A 2 -3.88 -0.32 -6.84
C ARG A 2 -5.27 -0.69 -7.37
N THR A 3 -6.20 0.22 -7.24
CA THR A 3 -7.55 0.02 -7.78
C THR A 3 -7.52 0.14 -9.30
N GLY A 4 -8.16 -0.79 -10.02
CA GLY A 4 -8.21 -0.79 -11.47
C GLY A 4 -7.04 -1.50 -12.17
N GLY A 5 -6.21 -2.23 -11.43
CA GLY A 5 -5.12 -3.02 -11.98
C GLY A 5 -5.41 -4.52 -12.06
N THR A 6 -4.70 -5.20 -12.95
CA THR A 6 -4.60 -6.66 -12.97
C THR A 6 -3.66 -7.13 -11.85
N HIS A 7 -3.40 -8.43 -11.73
CA HIS A 7 -2.46 -8.97 -10.74
C HIS A 7 -0.98 -8.66 -11.03
N TYR A 8 -0.69 -7.96 -12.14
CA TYR A 8 0.67 -7.58 -12.52
C TYR A 8 0.76 -6.07 -12.74
N PRO A 9 1.93 -5.45 -12.44
CA PRO A 9 2.13 -4.02 -12.66
C PRO A 9 2.19 -3.69 -14.16
N ASN A 10 1.75 -2.48 -14.51
CA ASN A 10 1.99 -1.91 -15.84
C ASN A 10 3.14 -0.89 -15.77
N TYR A 11 3.55 -0.32 -16.90
CA TYR A 11 4.69 0.59 -16.95
C TYR A 11 4.51 1.86 -16.11
N ILE A 12 3.27 2.35 -15.95
CA ILE A 12 2.98 3.54 -15.13
C ILE A 12 3.16 3.23 -13.64
N ASP A 13 2.86 2.01 -13.22
CA ASP A 13 2.99 1.61 -11.82
C ASP A 13 4.43 1.70 -11.33
N PHE A 14 5.42 1.43 -12.20
CA PHE A 14 6.83 1.55 -11.86
C PHE A 14 7.27 2.99 -11.58
N GLU A 15 6.54 3.97 -12.13
CA GLU A 15 6.78 5.39 -11.87
C GLU A 15 6.13 5.86 -10.56
N HIS A 16 5.08 5.18 -10.12
CA HIS A 16 4.27 5.62 -8.99
C HIS A 16 4.63 4.96 -7.67
N TYR A 17 5.17 3.75 -7.69
CA TYR A 17 5.37 2.97 -6.47
C TYR A 17 6.81 2.47 -6.37
N HIS A 18 7.36 2.50 -5.15
CA HIS A 18 8.67 1.92 -4.86
C HIS A 18 8.61 0.41 -4.90
N PHE A 19 7.52 -0.16 -4.38
CA PHE A 19 7.30 -1.61 -4.32
C PHE A 19 5.87 -1.95 -4.72
N LEU A 20 5.74 -3.06 -5.46
CA LEU A 20 4.46 -3.62 -5.86
C LEU A 20 4.43 -5.10 -5.50
N ILE A 21 3.28 -5.58 -5.06
CA ILE A 21 3.09 -7.01 -4.77
C ILE A 21 2.13 -7.58 -5.81
N THR A 22 2.57 -8.56 -6.58
CA THR A 22 1.75 -9.21 -7.60
C THR A 22 0.67 -10.09 -6.98
N GLY A 23 -0.29 -10.54 -7.78
CA GLY A 23 -1.32 -11.48 -7.32
C GLY A 23 -0.78 -12.80 -6.77
N GLU A 24 0.45 -13.18 -7.16
CA GLU A 24 1.14 -14.37 -6.66
C GLU A 24 1.94 -14.10 -5.37
N GLY A 25 1.95 -12.86 -4.89
CA GLY A 25 2.71 -12.46 -3.72
C GLY A 25 4.18 -12.14 -3.99
N LEU A 26 4.56 -11.92 -5.25
CA LEU A 26 5.93 -11.56 -5.60
C LEU A 26 6.16 -10.05 -5.43
N ARG A 27 7.30 -9.68 -4.90
CA ARG A 27 7.73 -8.28 -4.77
C ARG A 27 8.33 -7.82 -6.08
N VAL A 28 7.84 -6.68 -6.57
CA VAL A 28 8.38 -6.02 -7.76
C VAL A 28 8.85 -4.64 -7.37
N ILE A 29 10.05 -4.26 -7.81
CA ILE A 29 10.68 -2.98 -7.49
C ILE A 29 10.35 -1.98 -8.61
N GLY A 30 9.91 -0.77 -8.21
CA GLY A 30 9.64 0.33 -9.14
C GLY A 30 10.92 1.01 -9.64
N ASN A 31 10.73 2.08 -10.41
CA ASN A 31 11.85 2.81 -11.02
C ASN A 31 12.66 3.64 -10.03
N TYR A 32 12.10 3.95 -8.88
CA TYR A 32 12.74 4.81 -7.87
C TYR A 32 12.93 4.05 -6.56
N GLU A 33 14.01 4.40 -5.86
CA GLU A 33 14.27 3.91 -4.50
C GLU A 33 13.60 4.81 -3.46
N PRO A 34 13.36 4.33 -2.24
CA PRO A 34 12.79 5.17 -1.17
C PRO A 34 13.55 6.47 -0.94
N GLU A 35 14.87 6.45 -1.10
CA GLU A 35 15.75 7.61 -0.93
C GLU A 35 15.47 8.72 -1.96
N ASP A 36 14.98 8.37 -3.13
CA ASP A 36 14.63 9.36 -4.17
C ASP A 36 13.47 10.26 -3.74
N ASN A 37 12.64 9.81 -2.81
CA ASN A 37 11.52 10.60 -2.28
C ASN A 37 11.88 11.48 -1.08
N ILE A 38 13.13 11.50 -0.63
CA ILE A 38 13.57 12.42 0.43
C ILE A 38 13.46 13.87 -0.05
N ASP A 39 13.85 14.12 -1.29
CA ASP A 39 13.70 15.43 -1.94
C ASP A 39 13.08 15.25 -3.33
N CYS A 40 11.86 15.71 -3.51
CA CYS A 40 11.12 15.57 -4.76
C CYS A 40 11.30 16.75 -5.73
N LYS A 41 12.26 17.66 -5.49
CA LYS A 41 12.43 18.87 -6.30
C LYS A 41 12.97 18.60 -7.70
N ASP A 42 13.73 17.52 -7.89
CA ASP A 42 14.32 17.17 -9.20
C ASP A 42 13.34 16.46 -10.14
N GLY A 43 12.14 16.16 -9.68
CA GLY A 43 11.11 15.44 -10.46
C GLY A 43 11.37 13.92 -10.61
N LYS A 44 12.43 13.39 -10.01
CA LYS A 44 12.82 11.97 -10.09
C LYS A 44 12.47 11.25 -8.80
N TYR A 45 11.20 10.94 -8.63
CA TYR A 45 10.66 10.31 -7.42
C TYR A 45 9.39 9.52 -7.72
N ALA A 46 9.03 8.58 -6.85
CA ALA A 46 7.80 7.81 -6.97
C ALA A 46 6.59 8.68 -6.63
N GLN A 47 5.63 8.78 -7.55
CA GLN A 47 4.46 9.66 -7.46
C GLN A 47 3.21 8.91 -7.00
N GLY A 48 3.28 8.25 -5.85
CA GLY A 48 2.20 7.40 -5.34
C GLY A 48 1.02 8.13 -4.72
N ALA A 49 1.24 9.35 -4.20
CA ALA A 49 0.18 10.12 -3.54
C ALA A 49 0.38 11.61 -3.74
N GLU A 50 -0.55 12.26 -4.43
CA GLU A 50 -0.53 13.70 -4.63
C GLU A 50 -0.46 14.45 -3.29
N GLY A 51 0.56 15.29 -3.12
CA GLY A 51 0.80 16.05 -1.89
C GLY A 51 1.41 15.24 -0.75
N GLY A 52 1.71 13.96 -0.95
CA GLY A 52 2.29 13.08 0.06
C GLY A 52 3.48 12.27 -0.43
N ASN A 53 4.22 12.77 -1.44
CA ASN A 53 5.35 12.04 -2.00
C ASN A 53 6.65 12.27 -1.24
N THR A 54 6.88 13.49 -0.74
CA THR A 54 8.11 13.83 -0.02
C THR A 54 8.24 13.01 1.26
N ASN A 55 9.40 12.39 1.42
CA ASN A 55 9.76 11.57 2.59
C ASN A 55 8.76 10.42 2.84
N THR A 56 8.27 9.81 1.76
CA THR A 56 7.27 8.74 1.81
C THR A 56 7.69 7.54 0.97
N ILE A 57 7.42 6.34 1.47
CA ILE A 57 7.60 5.09 0.73
C ILE A 57 6.23 4.61 0.26
N HIS A 58 6.09 4.37 -1.03
CA HIS A 58 4.85 3.91 -1.64
C HIS A 58 4.89 2.42 -1.93
N VAL A 59 3.95 1.69 -1.34
CA VAL A 59 3.78 0.24 -1.54
C VAL A 59 2.37 -0.02 -2.06
N ALA A 60 2.23 -0.81 -3.11
CA ALA A 60 0.94 -1.12 -3.72
C ALA A 60 0.73 -2.61 -3.93
N LEU A 61 -0.53 -3.03 -3.85
CA LEU A 61 -0.99 -4.36 -4.25
C LEU A 61 -1.59 -4.30 -5.65
N CYS A 62 -1.17 -5.21 -6.53
CA CYS A 62 -1.69 -5.28 -7.90
C CYS A 62 -3.03 -6.02 -7.93
N GLY A 63 -4.09 -5.32 -8.32
CA GLY A 63 -5.41 -5.96 -8.40
C GLY A 63 -6.57 -5.00 -8.50
N MET A 64 -7.76 -5.55 -8.35
CA MET A 64 -9.05 -4.84 -8.27
C MET A 64 -9.46 -4.14 -9.58
N TYR A 65 -8.98 -4.64 -10.72
CA TYR A 65 -9.48 -4.17 -12.02
C TYR A 65 -10.98 -4.42 -12.12
N GLY A 66 -11.73 -3.38 -12.45
CA GLY A 66 -13.20 -3.45 -12.54
C GLY A 66 -13.92 -3.34 -11.20
N PHE A 67 -13.22 -2.94 -10.13
CA PHE A 67 -13.86 -2.71 -8.83
C PHE A 67 -14.97 -1.65 -8.93
N LYS A 68 -16.14 -2.00 -8.44
CA LYS A 68 -17.31 -1.11 -8.32
C LYS A 68 -17.74 -0.97 -6.86
N ASP A 69 -17.95 -2.09 -6.20
CA ASP A 69 -18.37 -2.16 -4.81
C ASP A 69 -17.96 -3.54 -4.19
N SER A 70 -18.31 -3.78 -2.95
CA SER A 70 -17.98 -5.01 -2.22
C SER A 70 -18.60 -6.29 -2.81
N LYS A 71 -19.59 -6.16 -3.68
CA LYS A 71 -20.26 -7.29 -4.36
C LYS A 71 -19.78 -7.47 -5.80
N HIS A 72 -19.18 -6.42 -6.39
CA HIS A 72 -18.73 -6.36 -7.78
C HIS A 72 -17.31 -5.80 -7.83
N TYR A 73 -16.31 -6.61 -7.53
CA TYR A 73 -14.92 -6.19 -7.42
C TYR A 73 -13.99 -6.75 -8.50
N GLY A 74 -14.58 -7.37 -9.54
CA GLY A 74 -13.82 -7.87 -10.69
C GLY A 74 -13.12 -9.21 -10.42
N GLU A 75 -12.36 -9.66 -11.43
CA GLU A 75 -11.68 -10.97 -11.40
C GLU A 75 -10.28 -10.95 -10.76
N TYR A 76 -9.70 -9.76 -10.56
CA TYR A 76 -8.36 -9.60 -9.99
C TYR A 76 -8.42 -9.19 -8.52
N ALA A 77 -9.20 -9.90 -7.72
CA ALA A 77 -9.37 -9.62 -6.31
C ALA A 77 -8.04 -9.67 -5.54
N ILE A 78 -7.81 -8.68 -4.69
CA ILE A 78 -6.69 -8.72 -3.74
C ILE A 78 -6.88 -9.95 -2.84
N ASN A 79 -5.86 -10.77 -2.75
CA ASN A 79 -5.87 -12.01 -1.98
C ASN A 79 -5.04 -11.92 -0.71
N LYS A 80 -5.25 -12.89 0.18
CA LYS A 80 -4.57 -12.95 1.47
C LYS A 80 -3.05 -13.06 1.33
N LYS A 81 -2.58 -13.82 0.35
CA LYS A 81 -1.13 -14.02 0.12
C LYS A 81 -0.43 -12.71 -0.22
N GLN A 82 -0.98 -11.91 -1.14
CA GLN A 82 -0.45 -10.57 -1.45
C GLN A 82 -0.47 -9.66 -0.23
N PHE A 83 -1.57 -9.68 0.50
CA PHE A 83 -1.76 -8.83 1.67
C PHE A 83 -0.73 -9.15 2.76
N GLU A 84 -0.52 -10.42 3.06
CA GLU A 84 0.47 -10.85 4.05
C GLU A 84 1.89 -10.45 3.62
N GLU A 85 2.22 -10.61 2.35
CA GLU A 85 3.52 -10.21 1.81
C GLU A 85 3.75 -8.70 1.89
N MET A 86 2.71 -7.91 1.61
CA MET A 86 2.76 -6.45 1.80
C MET A 86 3.05 -6.09 3.26
N CYS A 87 2.36 -6.73 4.20
CA CYS A 87 2.57 -6.45 5.62
C CYS A 87 3.98 -6.83 6.09
N LEU A 88 4.51 -7.95 5.60
CA LEU A 88 5.88 -8.37 5.88
C LEU A 88 6.90 -7.37 5.31
N LEU A 89 6.74 -6.98 4.06
CA LEU A 89 7.60 -5.96 3.42
C LEU A 89 7.55 -4.64 4.20
N CYS A 90 6.37 -4.17 4.57
CA CYS A 90 6.23 -2.93 5.34
C CYS A 90 6.89 -3.03 6.71
N ALA A 91 6.85 -4.21 7.36
CA ALA A 91 7.57 -4.43 8.61
C ALA A 91 9.10 -4.32 8.43
N GLU A 92 9.63 -4.92 7.37
CA GLU A 92 11.05 -4.82 7.01
C GLU A 92 11.45 -3.36 6.76
N LEU A 93 10.61 -2.61 6.02
CA LEU A 93 10.85 -1.19 5.76
C LEU A 93 10.81 -0.35 7.04
N CYS A 94 9.87 -0.64 7.94
CA CYS A 94 9.79 0.05 9.23
C CYS A 94 11.05 -0.17 10.08
N ILE A 95 11.64 -1.37 10.03
CA ILE A 95 12.90 -1.65 10.71
C ILE A 95 14.06 -0.91 10.03
N LYS A 96 14.17 -1.03 8.70
CA LYS A 96 15.27 -0.45 7.93
C LYS A 96 15.36 1.07 8.08
N TYR A 97 14.21 1.75 8.07
CA TYR A 97 14.14 3.22 8.08
C TYR A 97 13.72 3.79 9.44
N ASP A 98 13.68 2.96 10.48
CA ASP A 98 13.29 3.35 11.85
C ASP A 98 11.93 4.08 11.89
N ILE A 99 10.93 3.52 11.19
CA ILE A 99 9.59 4.10 11.13
C ILE A 99 8.73 3.53 12.27
N LYS A 100 8.21 4.41 13.12
CA LYS A 100 7.22 4.04 14.13
C LYS A 100 5.88 3.74 13.44
N ILE A 101 5.20 2.69 13.87
CA ILE A 101 3.93 2.27 13.28
C ILE A 101 2.79 3.02 13.98
N THR A 102 2.31 4.10 13.36
CA THR A 102 1.21 4.93 13.84
C THR A 102 0.27 5.28 12.69
N PRO A 103 -0.96 5.77 12.96
CA PRO A 103 -1.86 6.21 11.88
C PRO A 103 -1.34 7.38 11.04
N LYS A 104 -0.28 8.06 11.49
CA LYS A 104 0.34 9.18 10.75
C LYS A 104 1.54 8.76 9.92
N THR A 105 2.12 7.59 10.21
CA THR A 105 3.37 7.14 9.58
C THR A 105 3.16 5.93 8.67
N VAL A 106 2.21 5.07 9.01
CA VAL A 106 1.86 3.88 8.22
C VAL A 106 0.35 3.91 8.00
N LEU A 107 -0.06 4.34 6.81
CA LEU A 107 -1.46 4.60 6.52
C LEU A 107 -1.79 4.25 5.06
N THR A 108 -3.05 3.98 4.80
CA THR A 108 -3.55 3.75 3.45
C THR A 108 -3.74 5.08 2.71
N HIS A 109 -3.83 5.02 1.38
CA HIS A 109 -4.12 6.20 0.57
C HIS A 109 -5.48 6.82 0.96
N TYR A 110 -6.47 5.98 1.26
CA TYR A 110 -7.77 6.43 1.77
C TYR A 110 -7.62 7.23 3.07
N GLU A 111 -6.86 6.71 4.03
CA GLU A 111 -6.61 7.40 5.31
C GLU A 111 -5.86 8.72 5.11
N PHE A 112 -4.87 8.74 4.21
CA PHE A 112 -4.10 9.94 3.89
C PHE A 112 -5.01 11.04 3.32
N ASP A 113 -5.83 10.72 2.33
CA ASP A 113 -6.77 11.68 1.75
C ASP A 113 -7.82 12.14 2.77
N LYS A 114 -8.32 11.24 3.59
CA LYS A 114 -9.25 11.58 4.67
C LYS A 114 -8.64 12.58 5.67
N SER A 115 -7.38 12.38 6.06
CA SER A 115 -6.68 13.28 6.99
C SER A 115 -6.50 14.69 6.44
N ARG A 116 -6.58 14.85 5.11
CA ARG A 116 -6.48 16.12 4.40
C ARG A 116 -7.82 16.73 4.00
N GLY A 117 -8.93 16.19 4.52
CA GLY A 117 -10.28 16.64 4.17
C GLY A 117 -10.74 16.21 2.76
N LYS A 118 -10.09 15.21 2.17
CA LYS A 118 -10.40 14.69 0.82
C LYS A 118 -10.92 13.25 0.86
N GLU A 119 -11.68 12.90 1.90
CA GLU A 119 -12.23 11.56 2.05
C GLU A 119 -13.03 11.13 0.82
N GLY A 120 -12.79 9.92 0.35
CA GLY A 120 -13.48 9.32 -0.80
C GLY A 120 -12.88 9.64 -2.16
N ARG A 121 -11.90 10.54 -2.26
CA ARG A 121 -11.19 10.80 -3.51
C ARG A 121 -10.42 9.55 -3.97
N LYS A 122 -9.79 8.85 -3.03
CA LYS A 122 -9.14 7.56 -3.27
C LYS A 122 -9.76 6.49 -2.40
N ILE A 123 -10.07 5.37 -3.00
CA ILE A 123 -10.74 4.24 -2.35
C ILE A 123 -9.78 3.04 -2.16
N ASP A 124 -8.49 3.27 -2.32
CA ASP A 124 -7.48 2.22 -2.21
C ASP A 124 -7.45 1.63 -0.80
N ILE A 125 -7.58 0.32 -0.75
CA ILE A 125 -7.68 -0.47 0.47
C ILE A 125 -8.86 -0.03 1.36
N THR A 126 -10.02 0.13 0.77
CA THR A 126 -11.29 0.33 1.51
C THR A 126 -12.12 -0.94 1.60
N PHE A 127 -11.69 -2.00 0.91
CA PHE A 127 -12.34 -3.30 0.89
C PHE A 127 -11.30 -4.41 0.71
N LEU A 128 -11.41 -5.47 1.52
CA LEU A 128 -10.58 -6.67 1.41
C LEU A 128 -11.49 -7.87 1.08
N PRO A 129 -11.41 -8.42 -0.15
CA PRO A 129 -12.28 -9.53 -0.56
C PRO A 129 -12.22 -10.77 0.34
N PHE A 130 -11.08 -11.03 0.97
CA PHE A 130 -10.90 -12.16 1.90
C PHE A 130 -11.34 -11.86 3.34
N LEU A 131 -11.75 -10.62 3.63
CA LEU A 131 -12.31 -10.18 4.90
C LEU A 131 -13.49 -9.24 4.62
N PRO A 132 -14.58 -9.79 4.01
CA PRO A 132 -15.64 -8.96 3.43
C PRO A 132 -16.46 -8.17 4.46
N ASP A 133 -16.48 -8.60 5.71
CA ASP A 133 -17.24 -7.92 6.78
C ASP A 133 -16.46 -6.78 7.45
N MET A 134 -15.18 -6.64 7.16
CA MET A 134 -14.36 -5.58 7.73
C MET A 134 -14.73 -4.23 7.09
N LYS A 135 -15.03 -3.25 7.94
CA LYS A 135 -15.42 -1.91 7.49
C LYS A 135 -14.19 -1.11 7.04
N LYS A 136 -14.39 -0.19 6.09
CA LYS A 136 -13.32 0.65 5.53
C LYS A 136 -12.49 1.38 6.60
N ASN A 137 -13.12 1.83 7.67
CA ASN A 137 -12.45 2.54 8.76
C ASN A 137 -11.61 1.63 9.67
N GLU A 138 -11.75 0.32 9.57
CA GLU A 138 -11.04 -0.67 10.38
C GLU A 138 -9.79 -1.22 9.67
N ILE A 139 -9.75 -1.12 8.35
CA ILE A 139 -8.71 -1.76 7.53
C ILE A 139 -7.32 -1.20 7.84
N GLY A 140 -7.17 0.11 7.95
CA GLY A 140 -5.87 0.72 8.26
C GLY A 140 -5.30 0.24 9.58
N LYS A 141 -6.13 0.16 10.62
CA LYS A 141 -5.72 -0.37 11.92
C LYS A 141 -5.33 -1.85 11.83
N TYR A 142 -6.09 -2.64 11.09
CA TYR A 142 -5.80 -4.04 10.86
C TYR A 142 -4.44 -4.22 10.18
N ILE A 143 -4.16 -3.43 9.14
CA ILE A 143 -2.86 -3.43 8.45
C ILE A 143 -1.73 -3.10 9.43
N ARG A 144 -1.84 -2.01 10.20
CA ARG A 144 -0.81 -1.62 11.19
C ARG A 144 -0.57 -2.69 12.25
N ASN A 145 -1.62 -3.33 12.74
CA ASN A 145 -1.49 -4.42 13.70
C ASN A 145 -0.74 -5.62 13.09
N LYS A 146 -1.04 -5.96 11.84
CA LYS A 146 -0.36 -7.05 11.13
C LYS A 146 1.11 -6.72 10.86
N ILE A 147 1.41 -5.49 10.44
CA ILE A 147 2.79 -5.01 10.24
C ILE A 147 3.57 -5.08 11.55
N ASN A 148 2.98 -4.62 12.64
CA ASN A 148 3.62 -4.67 13.96
C ASN A 148 3.89 -6.11 14.41
N TRP A 149 2.97 -7.01 14.15
CA TRP A 149 3.15 -8.44 14.45
C TRP A 149 4.35 -9.02 13.69
N TYR A 150 4.48 -8.73 12.40
CA TYR A 150 5.65 -9.14 11.62
C TYR A 150 6.94 -8.48 12.11
N LYS A 151 6.89 -7.18 12.43
CA LYS A 151 8.04 -6.44 12.95
C LYS A 151 8.58 -7.10 14.21
N LEU A 152 7.71 -7.41 15.17
CA LEU A 152 8.10 -8.09 16.41
C LEU A 152 8.73 -9.47 16.15
N LYS A 153 8.19 -10.22 15.19
CA LYS A 153 8.78 -11.52 14.80
C LYS A 153 10.18 -11.38 14.20
N LEU A 154 10.37 -10.39 13.33
CA LEU A 154 11.67 -10.13 12.70
C LEU A 154 12.73 -9.70 13.73
N GLU A 155 12.34 -8.88 14.71
CA GLU A 155 13.23 -8.39 15.76
C GLU A 155 13.65 -9.48 16.76
N LYS A 156 12.91 -10.60 16.87
CA LYS A 156 13.25 -11.73 17.73
C LYS A 156 14.29 -12.68 17.12
N LYS A 157 14.60 -12.51 15.85
CA LYS A 157 15.63 -13.29 15.17
C LYS A 157 16.99 -12.59 15.36
#